data_8500d32000bdae6d953e6a585dd5fdc2
#
_entry.id   8500d32000bdae6d953e6a585dd5fdc2
#
_cell.length_a   1.000
_cell.length_b   1.000
_cell.length_c   1.000
_cell.angle_alpha   90.00
_cell.angle_beta   90.00
_cell.angle_gamma   90.00
#
_symmetry.space_group_name_H-M   'P 1'
#
loop_
_entity.id
_entity.type
_entity.pdbx_description
1 polymer ?
#
loop_
_entity_poly.entity_id
_entity_poly.type
_entity_poly.pdbx_seq_one_letter_code
_entity_poly.pdbx_strand_id
1 'polypeptide(L)'
;MHNHPSGAIRPSGADLGIASRLGNQGIGFFIVDNAVTELYIVAEPVETWKRENLDVREIVSIAAEGGPLDRNLASYEPRDEQAGMLEEVTGAFNDDAVAVVEAGTGVGKSFAYLIPSLLWAKQNRERVLVSTHTINLQHQLYEK
;
A
#
# COMPACT_ATOMS: atom_id res chain seq x y z
N MET A 1 15.73 24.05 -0.34
CA MET A 1 15.26 25.40 -0.73
C MET A 1 16.22 25.96 -1.76
N HIS A 2 15.72 26.63 -2.79
CA HIS A 2 16.47 27.08 -3.95
C HIS A 2 15.91 28.45 -4.40
N ASN A 3 16.72 29.32 -4.99
CA ASN A 3 16.29 30.56 -5.61
C ASN A 3 16.89 30.71 -7.02
N HIS A 4 16.18 31.42 -7.89
CA HIS A 4 16.69 31.75 -9.23
C HIS A 4 17.34 33.12 -9.22
N PRO A 5 18.46 33.33 -9.96
CA PRO A 5 19.09 34.65 -10.09
C PRO A 5 18.15 35.71 -10.62
N SER A 6 17.17 35.33 -11.45
CA SER A 6 16.13 36.23 -11.99
C SER A 6 15.06 36.64 -10.98
N GLY A 7 15.03 36.04 -9.78
CA GLY A 7 13.96 36.21 -8.80
C GLY A 7 12.66 35.48 -9.14
N ALA A 8 12.59 34.76 -10.24
CA ALA A 8 11.39 34.02 -10.61
C ALA A 8 11.17 32.79 -9.70
N ILE A 9 9.94 32.62 -9.18
CA ILE A 9 9.58 31.51 -8.31
C ILE A 9 9.01 30.30 -9.05
N ARG A 10 8.78 30.42 -10.37
CA ARG A 10 8.24 29.31 -11.16
C ARG A 10 9.34 28.26 -11.43
N PRO A 11 9.02 26.95 -11.22
CA PRO A 11 10.00 25.89 -11.44
C PRO A 11 10.37 25.76 -12.92
N SER A 12 11.65 25.56 -13.19
CA SER A 12 12.16 25.13 -14.49
C SER A 12 12.05 23.60 -14.64
N GLY A 13 12.29 23.07 -15.86
CA GLY A 13 12.35 21.63 -16.08
C GLY A 13 13.43 20.93 -15.23
N ALA A 14 14.55 21.60 -14.95
CA ALA A 14 15.59 21.08 -14.06
C ALA A 14 15.11 21.00 -12.60
N ASP A 15 14.38 22.00 -12.12
CA ASP A 15 13.81 22.03 -10.77
C ASP A 15 12.80 20.91 -10.58
N LEU A 16 11.94 20.65 -11.57
CA LEU A 16 10.99 19.53 -11.54
C LEU A 16 11.71 18.19 -11.47
N GLY A 17 12.81 18.02 -12.21
CA GLY A 17 13.62 16.80 -12.15
C GLY A 17 14.31 16.60 -10.79
N ILE A 18 14.75 17.66 -10.14
CA ILE A 18 15.32 17.61 -8.80
C ILE A 18 14.21 17.34 -7.77
N ALA A 19 13.10 18.06 -7.86
CA ALA A 19 11.95 17.91 -6.97
C ALA A 19 11.39 16.48 -6.98
N SER A 20 11.31 15.85 -8.16
CA SER A 20 10.88 14.46 -8.30
C SER A 20 11.82 13.48 -7.56
N ARG A 21 13.13 13.65 -7.70
CA ARG A 21 14.11 12.80 -7.01
C ARG A 21 14.11 12.98 -5.50
N LEU A 22 13.99 14.23 -5.03
CA LEU A 22 13.93 14.54 -3.61
C LEU A 22 12.59 14.12 -3.00
N GLY A 23 11.48 14.32 -3.72
CA GLY A 23 10.14 13.91 -3.30
C GLY A 23 10.04 12.38 -3.06
N ASN A 24 10.68 11.58 -3.92
CA ASN A 24 10.77 10.12 -3.72
C ASN A 24 11.55 9.72 -2.44
N GLN A 25 12.30 10.63 -1.87
CA GLN A 25 13.01 10.45 -0.58
C GLN A 25 12.29 11.15 0.59
N GLY A 26 11.07 11.65 0.36
CA GLY A 26 10.32 12.39 1.37
C GLY A 26 10.81 13.82 1.62
N ILE A 27 11.75 14.33 0.80
CA ILE A 27 12.35 15.64 0.97
C ILE A 27 11.57 16.67 0.16
N GLY A 28 11.07 17.73 0.83
CA GLY A 28 10.40 18.84 0.18
C GLY A 28 11.35 19.72 -0.65
N PHE A 29 10.84 20.23 -1.78
CA PHE A 29 11.59 21.16 -2.64
C PHE A 29 10.79 22.44 -2.83
N PHE A 30 11.43 23.55 -2.49
CA PHE A 30 10.83 24.88 -2.46
C PHE A 30 11.68 25.87 -3.23
N ILE A 31 11.01 26.80 -3.96
CA ILE A 31 11.66 27.94 -4.63
C ILE A 31 11.20 29.19 -3.92
N VAL A 32 12.17 30.10 -3.62
CA VAL A 32 11.92 31.39 -3.02
C VAL A 32 12.39 32.51 -3.95
N ASP A 33 11.76 33.66 -3.86
CA ASP A 33 12.25 34.86 -4.50
C ASP A 33 13.53 35.38 -3.81
N ASN A 34 14.25 36.34 -4.45
CA ASN A 34 15.51 36.86 -3.91
C ASN A 34 15.35 37.65 -2.59
N ALA A 35 14.15 38.13 -2.30
CA ALA A 35 13.84 38.89 -1.09
C ALA A 35 13.28 37.97 0.02
N VAL A 36 13.05 36.68 -0.28
CA VAL A 36 12.42 35.70 0.62
C VAL A 36 11.03 36.15 1.10
N THR A 37 10.29 36.79 0.23
CA THR A 37 8.93 37.26 0.49
C THR A 37 7.87 36.35 -0.11
N GLU A 38 8.22 35.56 -1.13
CA GLU A 38 7.35 34.60 -1.78
C GLU A 38 7.97 33.23 -1.82
N LEU A 39 7.13 32.20 -1.66
CA LEU A 39 7.50 30.78 -1.65
C LEU A 39 6.63 30.02 -2.65
N TYR A 40 7.27 29.25 -3.53
CA TYR A 40 6.60 28.27 -4.37
C TYR A 40 6.95 26.86 -3.91
N ILE A 41 5.93 26.05 -3.59
CA ILE A 41 6.10 24.64 -3.19
C ILE A 41 6.10 23.80 -4.46
N VAL A 42 7.25 23.23 -4.82
CA VAL A 42 7.38 22.32 -5.97
C VAL A 42 7.09 20.87 -5.55
N ALA A 43 7.57 20.48 -4.38
CA ALA A 43 7.25 19.21 -3.75
C ALA A 43 7.14 19.43 -2.23
N GLU A 44 6.08 18.92 -1.63
CA GLU A 44 5.93 18.91 -0.18
C GLU A 44 6.83 17.83 0.44
N PRO A 45 7.39 18.07 1.64
CA PRO A 45 8.05 17.00 2.38
C PRO A 45 7.00 15.95 2.75
N VAL A 46 7.28 14.71 2.43
CA VAL A 46 6.43 13.57 2.87
C VAL A 46 7.18 12.85 3.98
N GLU A 47 6.55 12.70 5.13
CA GLU A 47 7.09 11.81 6.16
C GLU A 47 7.19 10.40 5.57
N THR A 48 8.42 9.94 5.35
CA THR A 48 8.66 8.56 4.97
C THR A 48 8.46 7.69 6.21
N TRP A 49 7.26 7.14 6.34
CA TRP A 49 7.02 6.12 7.36
C TRP A 49 7.88 4.90 7.04
N LYS A 50 8.59 4.42 8.04
CA LYS A 50 9.28 3.14 7.91
C LYS A 50 8.20 2.06 7.87
N ARG A 51 8.05 1.40 6.73
CA ARG A 51 7.15 0.25 6.59
C ARG A 51 7.59 -0.85 7.54
N GLU A 52 6.64 -1.46 8.20
CA GLU A 52 6.84 -2.61 9.06
C GLU A 52 6.28 -3.86 8.36
N ASN A 53 7.09 -4.91 8.35
CA ASN A 53 6.68 -6.18 7.76
C ASN A 53 5.56 -6.82 8.57
N LEU A 54 4.63 -7.45 7.89
CA LEU A 54 3.59 -8.28 8.49
C LEU A 54 4.20 -9.63 8.94
N ASP A 55 3.74 -10.16 10.06
CA ASP A 55 4.12 -11.52 10.47
C ASP A 55 3.29 -12.54 9.65
N VAL A 56 3.97 -13.22 8.74
CA VAL A 56 3.36 -14.23 7.85
C VAL A 56 2.68 -15.34 8.66
N ARG A 57 3.28 -15.78 9.76
CA ARG A 57 2.74 -16.89 10.58
C ARG A 57 1.46 -16.45 11.29
N GLU A 58 1.44 -15.22 11.81
CA GLU A 58 0.25 -14.67 12.43
C GLU A 58 -0.90 -14.58 11.41
N ILE A 59 -0.62 -14.09 10.20
CA ILE A 59 -1.63 -13.95 9.15
C ILE A 59 -2.17 -15.30 8.68
N VAL A 60 -1.30 -16.27 8.43
CA VAL A 60 -1.71 -17.62 8.05
C VAL A 60 -2.56 -18.28 9.17
N SER A 61 -2.24 -18.03 10.44
CA SER A 61 -2.99 -18.55 11.58
C SER A 61 -4.44 -18.06 11.64
N ILE A 62 -4.76 -16.91 11.02
CA ILE A 62 -6.13 -16.39 10.96
C ILE A 62 -7.05 -17.34 10.18
N ALA A 63 -6.53 -18.02 9.16
CA ALA A 63 -7.26 -18.93 8.30
C ALA A 63 -7.08 -20.41 8.67
N ALA A 64 -6.30 -20.71 9.71
CA ALA A 64 -6.05 -22.06 10.18
C ALA A 64 -7.22 -22.63 10.99
N GLU A 65 -7.21 -23.94 11.19
CA GLU A 65 -8.13 -24.63 12.12
C GLU A 65 -8.02 -24.02 13.52
N GLY A 66 -9.16 -23.70 14.14
CA GLY A 66 -9.22 -22.97 15.41
C GLY A 66 -8.80 -21.51 15.31
N GLY A 67 -8.53 -20.98 14.13
CA GLY A 67 -8.21 -19.57 13.90
C GLY A 67 -9.44 -18.65 13.95
N PRO A 68 -9.23 -17.33 13.86
CA PRO A 68 -10.32 -16.35 13.87
C PRO A 68 -11.41 -16.58 12.83
N LEU A 69 -11.07 -17.00 11.59
CA LEU A 69 -12.07 -17.27 10.56
C LEU A 69 -12.91 -18.49 10.91
N ASP A 70 -12.28 -19.56 11.34
CA ASP A 70 -12.95 -20.82 11.73
C ASP A 70 -13.90 -20.62 12.92
N ARG A 71 -13.51 -19.81 13.90
CA ARG A 71 -14.35 -19.54 15.07
C ARG A 71 -15.54 -18.62 14.81
N ASN A 72 -15.44 -17.73 13.82
CA ASN A 72 -16.44 -16.67 13.61
C ASN A 72 -17.34 -16.90 12.39
N LEU A 73 -16.98 -17.81 11.49
CA LEU A 73 -17.74 -18.11 10.28
C LEU A 73 -18.28 -19.55 10.33
N ALA A 74 -19.57 -19.70 10.51
CA ALA A 74 -20.23 -21.00 10.73
C ALA A 74 -20.04 -22.06 9.62
N SER A 75 -19.65 -21.65 8.42
CA SER A 75 -19.41 -22.54 7.27
C SER A 75 -18.00 -22.40 6.70
N TYR A 76 -17.07 -21.91 7.52
CA TYR A 76 -15.67 -21.81 7.11
C TYR A 76 -15.00 -23.18 7.22
N GLU A 77 -14.23 -23.51 6.22
CA GLU A 77 -13.37 -24.69 6.20
C GLU A 77 -11.95 -24.25 5.88
N PRO A 78 -10.98 -24.50 6.77
CA PRO A 78 -9.56 -24.24 6.48
C PRO A 78 -9.11 -24.99 5.23
N ARG A 79 -8.29 -24.36 4.40
CA ARG A 79 -7.79 -24.94 3.14
C ARG A 79 -6.32 -24.56 2.95
N ASP A 80 -5.51 -25.56 2.61
CA ASP A 80 -4.07 -25.37 2.40
C ASP A 80 -3.78 -24.37 1.26
N GLU A 81 -4.59 -24.38 0.20
CA GLU A 81 -4.44 -23.42 -0.91
C GLU A 81 -4.71 -21.98 -0.48
N GLN A 82 -5.64 -21.77 0.46
CA GLN A 82 -5.90 -20.45 1.03
C GLN A 82 -4.73 -19.99 1.90
N ALA A 83 -4.18 -20.89 2.71
CA ALA A 83 -3.03 -20.63 3.55
C ALA A 83 -1.80 -20.27 2.70
N GLY A 84 -1.51 -21.03 1.65
CA GLY A 84 -0.44 -20.73 0.70
C GLY A 84 -0.62 -19.37 0.00
N MET A 85 -1.85 -19.03 -0.42
CA MET A 85 -2.12 -17.73 -1.02
C MET A 85 -1.96 -16.58 -0.01
N LEU A 86 -2.33 -16.76 1.26
CA LEU A 86 -2.07 -15.77 2.32
C LEU A 86 -0.58 -15.53 2.51
N GLU A 87 0.22 -16.59 2.51
CA GLU A 87 1.68 -16.52 2.63
C GLU A 87 2.29 -15.73 1.46
N GLU A 88 1.94 -16.08 0.22
CA GLU A 88 2.44 -15.42 -0.98
C GLU A 88 2.06 -13.94 -1.05
N VAL A 89 0.80 -13.59 -0.77
CA VAL A 89 0.35 -12.19 -0.79
C VAL A 89 1.02 -11.39 0.32
N THR A 90 1.16 -11.96 1.51
CA THR A 90 1.85 -11.31 2.63
C THR A 90 3.33 -11.09 2.31
N GLY A 91 3.99 -12.10 1.73
CA GLY A 91 5.37 -11.99 1.28
C GLY A 91 5.56 -10.87 0.25
N ALA A 92 4.64 -10.77 -0.72
CA ALA A 92 4.70 -9.70 -1.73
C ALA A 92 4.58 -8.29 -1.13
N PHE A 93 3.73 -8.09 -0.10
CA PHE A 93 3.68 -6.84 0.64
C PHE A 93 4.99 -6.55 1.38
N ASN A 94 5.56 -7.55 2.05
CA ASN A 94 6.77 -7.40 2.83
C ASN A 94 8.00 -7.07 1.98
N ASP A 95 8.07 -7.66 0.79
CA ASP A 95 9.22 -7.56 -0.12
C ASP A 95 9.07 -6.47 -1.19
N ASP A 96 7.94 -5.71 -1.16
CA ASP A 96 7.56 -4.74 -2.21
C ASP A 96 7.61 -5.37 -3.62
N ALA A 97 7.10 -6.60 -3.71
CA ALA A 97 7.19 -7.46 -4.89
C ALA A 97 5.85 -7.63 -5.61
N VAL A 98 5.88 -8.17 -6.82
CA VAL A 98 4.70 -8.56 -7.58
C VAL A 98 4.48 -10.06 -7.41
N ALA A 99 3.30 -10.44 -6.89
CA ALA A 99 2.86 -11.83 -6.86
C ALA A 99 1.80 -12.08 -7.93
N VAL A 100 1.90 -13.22 -8.62
CA VAL A 100 0.89 -13.72 -9.54
C VAL A 100 0.44 -15.08 -9.03
N VAL A 101 -0.80 -15.16 -8.55
CA VAL A 101 -1.33 -16.36 -7.91
C VAL A 101 -2.53 -16.90 -8.68
N GLU A 102 -2.48 -18.16 -9.06
CA GLU A 102 -3.61 -18.90 -9.61
C GLU A 102 -4.23 -19.79 -8.53
N ALA A 103 -5.52 -19.66 -8.33
CA ALA A 103 -6.26 -20.49 -7.38
C ALA A 103 -7.65 -20.85 -7.92
N GLY A 104 -8.11 -22.06 -7.68
CA GLY A 104 -9.41 -22.59 -8.10
C GLY A 104 -10.59 -21.78 -7.53
N THR A 105 -11.80 -22.10 -8.01
CA THR A 105 -13.03 -21.54 -7.43
C THR A 105 -13.28 -22.12 -6.05
N GLY A 106 -13.78 -21.29 -5.12
CA GLY A 106 -14.18 -21.78 -3.79
C GLY A 106 -13.05 -21.86 -2.74
N VAL A 107 -11.78 -21.65 -3.10
CA VAL A 107 -10.64 -21.73 -2.15
C VAL A 107 -10.55 -20.56 -1.16
N GLY A 108 -11.48 -19.60 -1.19
CA GLY A 108 -11.46 -18.47 -0.27
C GLY A 108 -10.51 -17.34 -0.67
N LYS A 109 -10.27 -17.14 -1.98
CA LYS A 109 -9.38 -16.10 -2.51
C LYS A 109 -9.60 -14.72 -1.90
N SER A 110 -10.85 -14.33 -1.67
CA SER A 110 -11.17 -13.01 -1.14
C SER A 110 -10.53 -12.77 0.22
N PHE A 111 -10.60 -13.72 1.13
CA PHE A 111 -9.93 -13.62 2.42
C PHE A 111 -8.41 -13.62 2.27
N ALA A 112 -7.88 -14.44 1.34
CA ALA A 112 -6.46 -14.60 1.15
C ALA A 112 -5.74 -13.31 0.68
N TYR A 113 -6.41 -12.43 -0.06
CA TYR A 113 -5.82 -11.13 -0.41
C TYR A 113 -6.32 -9.96 0.47
N LEU A 114 -7.55 -10.02 1.00
CA LEU A 114 -8.08 -8.94 1.82
C LEU A 114 -7.43 -8.87 3.20
N ILE A 115 -7.17 -10.00 3.84
CA ILE A 115 -6.58 -10.03 5.19
C ILE A 115 -5.22 -9.34 5.21
N PRO A 116 -4.23 -9.74 4.40
CA PRO A 116 -2.95 -9.04 4.37
C PRO A 116 -3.09 -7.59 3.93
N SER A 117 -3.98 -7.27 2.98
CA SER A 117 -4.23 -5.91 2.52
C SER A 117 -4.72 -5.00 3.64
N LEU A 118 -5.69 -5.45 4.42
CA LEU A 118 -6.26 -4.67 5.54
C LEU A 118 -5.25 -4.50 6.68
N LEU A 119 -4.51 -5.56 7.00
CA LEU A 119 -3.48 -5.51 8.04
C LEU A 119 -2.32 -4.61 7.64
N TRP A 120 -1.88 -4.68 6.38
CA TRP A 120 -0.88 -3.76 5.83
C TRP A 120 -1.33 -2.31 5.90
N ALA A 121 -2.53 -2.03 5.41
CA ALA A 121 -3.08 -0.68 5.42
C ALA A 121 -3.18 -0.11 6.84
N LYS A 122 -3.60 -0.94 7.81
CA LYS A 122 -3.72 -0.56 9.22
C LYS A 122 -2.36 -0.33 9.87
N GLN A 123 -1.42 -1.26 9.70
CA GLN A 123 -0.11 -1.23 10.34
C GLN A 123 0.77 -0.11 9.77
N ASN A 124 0.80 0.01 8.44
CA ASN A 124 1.65 0.97 7.75
C ASN A 124 0.96 2.31 7.44
N ARG A 125 -0.33 2.47 7.80
CA ARG A 125 -1.14 3.67 7.49
C ARG A 125 -1.13 4.01 6.00
N GLU A 126 -1.01 3.01 5.15
CA GLU A 126 -1.01 3.13 3.70
C GLU A 126 -2.38 2.77 3.12
N ARG A 127 -2.66 3.28 1.92
CA ARG A 127 -3.85 2.89 1.16
C ARG A 127 -3.55 1.64 0.35
N VAL A 128 -4.43 0.67 0.41
CA VAL A 128 -4.40 -0.50 -0.47
C VAL A 128 -5.57 -0.41 -1.44
N LEU A 129 -5.30 -0.59 -2.72
CA LEU A 129 -6.30 -0.60 -3.77
C LEU A 129 -6.59 -2.03 -4.21
N VAL A 130 -7.85 -2.43 -4.11
CA VAL A 130 -8.33 -3.73 -4.62
C VAL A 130 -9.18 -3.50 -5.85
N SER A 131 -8.75 -4.03 -7.00
CA SER A 131 -9.50 -3.97 -8.26
C SER A 131 -10.15 -5.32 -8.55
N THR A 132 -11.43 -5.31 -8.95
CA THR A 132 -12.20 -6.51 -9.29
C THR A 132 -12.77 -6.41 -10.68
N HIS A 133 -12.94 -7.54 -11.36
CA HIS A 133 -13.45 -7.56 -12.73
C HIS A 133 -14.96 -7.30 -12.82
N THR A 134 -15.75 -7.64 -11.79
CA THR A 134 -17.21 -7.51 -11.83
C THR A 134 -17.75 -6.69 -10.68
N ILE A 135 -18.84 -5.95 -10.95
CA ILE A 135 -19.59 -5.19 -9.93
C ILE A 135 -20.10 -6.12 -8.82
N ASN A 136 -20.55 -7.32 -9.16
CA ASN A 136 -21.02 -8.29 -8.17
C ASN A 136 -19.93 -8.67 -7.17
N LEU A 137 -18.71 -8.88 -7.63
CA LEU A 137 -17.58 -9.18 -6.74
C LEU A 137 -17.23 -7.96 -5.88
N GLN A 138 -17.30 -6.76 -6.44
CA GLN A 138 -17.11 -5.51 -5.69
C GLN A 138 -18.13 -5.38 -4.55
N HIS A 139 -19.44 -5.59 -4.83
CA HIS A 139 -20.49 -5.59 -3.80
C HIS A 139 -20.24 -6.66 -2.74
N GLN A 140 -19.83 -7.86 -3.13
CA GLN A 140 -19.52 -8.94 -2.20
C GLN A 140 -18.38 -8.60 -1.23
N LEU A 141 -17.39 -7.81 -1.67
CA LEU A 141 -16.28 -7.36 -0.82
C LEU A 141 -16.65 -6.22 0.13
N TYR A 142 -17.65 -5.42 -0.24
CA TYR A 142 -18.06 -4.24 0.53
C TYR A 142 -19.24 -4.51 1.49
N GLU A 143 -20.15 -5.42 1.15
CA GLU A 143 -21.41 -5.63 1.87
C GLU A 143 -21.39 -6.87 2.79
N LYS A 144 -20.38 -7.72 2.73
CA LYS A 144 -20.24 -8.93 3.57
C LYS A 144 -19.04 -8.86 4.47
#